data_170df20e18b82b9e10f1792401a99082
#
_entry.id   170df20e18b82b9e10f1792401a99082
#
_cell.length_a   1.000
_cell.length_b   1.000
_cell.length_c   1.000
_cell.angle_alpha   90.00
_cell.angle_beta   90.00
_cell.angle_gamma   90.00
#
_symmetry.space_group_name_H-M   'P 1'
#
loop_
_entity.id
_entity.type
_entity.pdbx_description
1 polymer ?
#
loop_
_entity_poly.entity_id
_entity_poly.type
_entity_poly.pdbx_seq_one_letter_code
_entity_poly.pdbx_strand_id
1 'polypeptide(L)'
;MADDSPLVLSNIRLLLREMGFVSENIFTAKDSKTLIKLLGEETIELIICDYNFGDDLNGKQIFEEIEYLDLVPPWCTFIMLTGEKQMERVRSIVDLEPDEYIVKPYSVFLVKNRILRAFARKLVLRELYELDGSKDYDDIQRAFEFAEQTHPQYSSFLKRLQGSTYIKNGFVEEAKTLYEQSLNEQLTMWAISGFVSACLILGDYDNAAKYIALWDRYKFNRSPVLHECMAKLCLLKGQKVNALNEIKSAYDKAQNMDRLQNFARVCELNGQFDKAHELFSQYRMMAQRTYRDSLVNHVPVIRNALLSIQELNEQSLRNLRNIKQDMKRLEGHEEVLPELPEYLNLFDMHYDLNSGSYKLFRTKLYHTAKRFPSFSLELQLYCAQLALLGQQVDLCRSLLAKIPVQPIDQTEFAYLVTRTQLQVLNEQCQAETNRLDNVRHTWSTLNEDNRIQGIEMAFTQYQERRQCPRMAVTMLKAMEFGFPVSLSAVSIRKLIFECEQVVQESFVFSREERADVYQSANTVKKLFNDRLANAAL
;
A
#
# COMPACT_ATOMS: atom_id res chain seq x y z
N MET A 1 5.51 -10.89 34.12
CA MET A 1 6.86 -10.46 33.66
C MET A 1 7.32 -11.38 32.55
N ALA A 2 7.89 -10.82 31.50
CA ALA A 2 8.30 -11.53 30.30
C ALA A 2 9.73 -11.12 29.91
N ASP A 3 10.68 -12.04 30.02
CA ASP A 3 12.10 -11.85 29.68
C ASP A 3 12.73 -13.24 29.53
N ASP A 4 13.59 -13.46 28.56
CA ASP A 4 14.27 -14.73 28.32
C ASP A 4 15.39 -15.01 29.33
N SER A 5 15.83 -13.99 30.08
CA SER A 5 16.86 -14.08 31.12
C SER A 5 16.26 -14.43 32.47
N PRO A 6 16.54 -15.62 33.04
CA PRO A 6 16.12 -16.00 34.40
C PRO A 6 16.60 -15.03 35.47
N LEU A 7 17.78 -14.41 35.27
CA LEU A 7 18.34 -13.46 36.20
C LEU A 7 17.54 -12.16 36.25
N VAL A 8 17.11 -11.66 35.08
CA VAL A 8 16.26 -10.46 34.99
C VAL A 8 14.91 -10.74 35.64
N LEU A 9 14.28 -11.87 35.33
CA LEU A 9 13.00 -12.29 35.94
C LEU A 9 13.12 -12.37 37.47
N SER A 10 14.18 -12.93 38.00
CA SER A 10 14.40 -13.02 39.45
C SER A 10 14.55 -11.65 40.09
N ASN A 11 15.33 -10.76 39.49
CA ASN A 11 15.57 -9.40 40.00
C ASN A 11 14.29 -8.56 39.99
N ILE A 12 13.51 -8.60 38.89
CA ILE A 12 12.24 -7.86 38.81
C ILE A 12 11.21 -8.46 39.78
N ARG A 13 11.17 -9.80 39.93
CA ARG A 13 10.30 -10.44 40.91
C ARG A 13 10.59 -9.97 42.34
N LEU A 14 11.86 -9.88 42.73
CA LEU A 14 12.25 -9.35 44.02
C LEU A 14 11.80 -7.90 44.18
N LEU A 15 12.04 -7.06 43.19
CA LEU A 15 11.63 -5.68 43.19
C LEU A 15 10.09 -5.51 43.36
N LEU A 16 9.30 -6.30 42.64
CA LEU A 16 7.83 -6.26 42.76
C LEU A 16 7.37 -6.66 44.15
N ARG A 17 8.00 -7.67 44.77
CA ARG A 17 7.71 -8.05 46.16
C ARG A 17 8.06 -6.93 47.15
N GLU A 18 9.17 -6.25 46.97
CA GLU A 18 9.54 -5.06 47.75
C GLU A 18 8.57 -3.90 47.59
N MET A 19 7.88 -3.84 46.46
CA MET A 19 6.83 -2.86 46.16
C MET A 19 5.46 -3.27 46.75
N GLY A 20 5.33 -4.46 47.35
CA GLY A 20 4.10 -4.95 47.97
C GLY A 20 3.25 -5.88 47.10
N PHE A 21 3.71 -6.27 45.91
CA PHE A 21 3.00 -7.27 45.11
C PHE A 21 3.09 -8.66 45.76
N VAL A 22 1.95 -9.35 45.84
CA VAL A 22 1.84 -10.69 46.42
C VAL A 22 2.51 -11.72 45.49
N SER A 23 3.31 -12.62 46.06
CA SER A 23 4.17 -13.54 45.27
C SER A 23 3.36 -14.48 44.39
N GLU A 24 2.18 -14.88 44.80
CA GLU A 24 1.26 -15.77 44.10
C GLU A 24 0.68 -15.10 42.83
N ASN A 25 0.60 -13.77 42.82
CA ASN A 25 0.11 -12.99 41.69
C ASN A 25 1.23 -12.51 40.73
N ILE A 26 2.48 -12.98 40.93
CA ILE A 26 3.62 -12.63 40.06
C ILE A 26 3.93 -13.80 39.15
N PHE A 27 3.44 -13.72 37.92
CA PHE A 27 3.68 -14.70 36.88
C PHE A 27 4.94 -14.37 36.06
N THR A 28 5.57 -15.40 35.49
CA THR A 28 6.76 -15.24 34.66
C THR A 28 6.62 -16.02 33.35
N ALA A 29 7.04 -15.42 32.24
CA ALA A 29 7.10 -16.05 30.94
C ALA A 29 8.52 -15.89 30.36
N LYS A 30 9.05 -16.95 29.75
CA LYS A 30 10.39 -16.96 29.12
C LYS A 30 10.32 -16.85 27.60
N ASP A 31 9.14 -16.95 27.03
CA ASP A 31 8.85 -16.89 25.61
C ASP A 31 7.45 -16.32 25.36
N SER A 32 7.21 -15.88 24.12
CA SER A 32 5.95 -15.25 23.71
C SER A 32 4.73 -16.16 23.87
N LYS A 33 4.88 -17.45 23.59
CA LYS A 33 3.78 -18.43 23.66
C LYS A 33 3.31 -18.61 25.10
N THR A 34 4.28 -18.73 26.03
CA THR A 34 3.99 -18.81 27.45
C THR A 34 3.29 -17.54 27.95
N LEU A 35 3.73 -16.36 27.48
CA LEU A 35 3.09 -15.10 27.84
C LEU A 35 1.64 -15.03 27.34
N ILE A 36 1.41 -15.27 26.05
CA ILE A 36 0.06 -15.22 25.45
C ILE A 36 -0.89 -16.21 26.14
N LYS A 37 -0.38 -17.42 26.46
CA LYS A 37 -1.18 -18.41 27.19
C LYS A 37 -1.55 -17.91 28.59
N LEU A 38 -0.61 -17.34 29.35
CA LEU A 38 -0.88 -16.77 30.67
C LEU A 38 -1.92 -15.65 30.62
N LEU A 39 -1.86 -14.79 29.58
CA LEU A 39 -2.82 -13.70 29.41
C LEU A 39 -4.23 -14.19 29.08
N GLY A 40 -4.36 -15.37 28.46
CA GLY A 40 -5.66 -16.00 28.22
C GLY A 40 -6.23 -16.74 29.45
N GLU A 41 -5.40 -17.08 30.42
CA GLU A 41 -5.79 -17.85 31.62
C GLU A 41 -6.01 -16.95 32.85
N GLU A 42 -5.31 -15.81 32.93
CA GLU A 42 -5.27 -14.95 34.13
C GLU A 42 -5.56 -13.49 33.77
N THR A 43 -6.27 -12.78 34.64
CA THR A 43 -6.49 -11.34 34.51
C THR A 43 -5.24 -10.57 34.97
N ILE A 44 -4.52 -9.99 34.03
CA ILE A 44 -3.26 -9.29 34.29
C ILE A 44 -3.44 -7.78 34.26
N GLU A 45 -3.02 -7.10 35.32
CA GLU A 45 -3.12 -5.63 35.47
C GLU A 45 -1.80 -4.90 35.15
N LEU A 46 -0.67 -5.61 35.20
CA LEU A 46 0.68 -5.07 34.94
C LEU A 46 1.50 -6.06 34.15
N ILE A 47 1.96 -5.67 32.98
CA ILE A 47 2.92 -6.42 32.16
C ILE A 47 4.25 -5.66 32.15
N ILE A 48 5.34 -6.37 32.42
CA ILE A 48 6.70 -5.88 32.24
C ILE A 48 7.37 -6.83 31.26
N CYS A 49 7.62 -6.37 30.04
CA CYS A 49 8.09 -7.18 28.91
C CYS A 49 9.41 -6.67 28.37
N ASP A 50 10.38 -7.57 28.17
CA ASP A 50 11.59 -7.21 27.42
C ASP A 50 11.26 -7.03 25.93
N TYR A 51 11.95 -6.07 25.30
CA TYR A 51 11.82 -5.84 23.86
C TYR A 51 12.40 -7.01 23.04
N ASN A 52 13.59 -7.48 23.40
CA ASN A 52 14.24 -8.65 22.78
C ASN A 52 13.88 -9.90 23.57
N PHE A 53 12.72 -10.47 23.28
CA PHE A 53 12.13 -11.54 24.07
C PHE A 53 12.12 -12.86 23.29
N GLY A 54 13.19 -13.63 23.44
CA GLY A 54 13.33 -14.93 22.79
C GLY A 54 13.48 -14.88 21.26
N ASP A 55 13.31 -16.03 20.63
CA ASP A 55 13.52 -16.21 19.19
C ASP A 55 12.23 -16.06 18.34
N ASP A 56 11.05 -15.95 18.97
CA ASP A 56 9.77 -15.89 18.27
C ASP A 56 9.31 -14.45 17.98
N LEU A 57 8.55 -13.85 18.91
CA LEU A 57 8.03 -12.48 18.79
C LEU A 57 8.82 -11.53 19.70
N ASN A 58 9.18 -10.35 19.20
CA ASN A 58 9.74 -9.30 20.06
C ASN A 58 8.65 -8.59 20.88
N GLY A 59 9.05 -7.84 21.91
CA GLY A 59 8.12 -7.16 22.81
C GLY A 59 7.15 -6.23 22.13
N LYS A 60 7.52 -5.64 20.97
CA LYS A 60 6.63 -4.82 20.15
C LYS A 60 5.54 -5.65 19.49
N GLN A 61 5.92 -6.76 18.85
CA GLN A 61 4.96 -7.67 18.21
C GLN A 61 4.01 -8.28 19.25
N ILE A 62 4.53 -8.59 20.44
CA ILE A 62 3.70 -9.07 21.55
C ILE A 62 2.68 -8.01 22.01
N PHE A 63 3.09 -6.74 22.10
CA PHE A 63 2.17 -5.66 22.45
C PHE A 63 1.06 -5.52 21.40
N GLU A 64 1.39 -5.55 20.11
CA GLU A 64 0.42 -5.53 19.02
C GLU A 64 -0.52 -6.75 19.05
N GLU A 65 -0.01 -7.97 19.37
CA GLU A 65 -0.82 -9.18 19.54
C GLU A 65 -1.80 -9.07 20.71
N ILE A 66 -1.33 -8.55 21.85
CA ILE A 66 -2.16 -8.34 23.04
C ILE A 66 -3.31 -7.40 22.75
N GLU A 67 -3.05 -6.28 22.05
CA GLU A 67 -4.07 -5.31 21.67
C GLU A 67 -5.05 -5.89 20.63
N TYR A 68 -4.54 -6.60 19.62
CA TYR A 68 -5.39 -7.16 18.57
C TYR A 68 -6.31 -8.28 19.07
N LEU A 69 -5.81 -9.14 19.95
CA LEU A 69 -6.56 -10.27 20.51
C LEU A 69 -7.39 -9.91 21.76
N ASP A 70 -7.32 -8.63 22.19
CA ASP A 70 -8.00 -8.12 23.39
C ASP A 70 -7.74 -9.00 24.64
N LEU A 71 -6.46 -9.38 24.82
CA LEU A 71 -6.05 -10.33 25.84
C LEU A 71 -5.99 -9.75 27.26
N VAL A 72 -6.03 -8.44 27.40
CA VAL A 72 -5.94 -7.76 28.69
C VAL A 72 -6.96 -6.64 28.80
N PRO A 73 -7.37 -6.27 30.02
CA PRO A 73 -8.27 -5.13 30.21
C PRO A 73 -7.65 -3.83 29.63
N PRO A 74 -8.43 -2.87 29.12
CA PRO A 74 -7.94 -1.61 28.55
C PRO A 74 -7.08 -0.79 29.54
N TRP A 75 -7.28 -1.00 30.83
CA TRP A 75 -6.53 -0.36 31.91
C TRP A 75 -5.31 -1.19 32.39
N CYS A 76 -4.97 -2.30 31.74
CA CYS A 76 -3.71 -3.01 32.00
C CYS A 76 -2.52 -2.11 31.67
N THR A 77 -1.56 -2.04 32.58
CA THR A 77 -0.34 -1.24 32.40
C THR A 77 0.72 -2.06 31.69
N PHE A 78 1.17 -1.60 30.53
CA PHE A 78 2.25 -2.25 29.78
C PHE A 78 3.55 -1.45 29.86
N ILE A 79 4.59 -2.07 30.41
CA ILE A 79 5.92 -1.48 30.54
C ILE A 79 6.92 -2.26 29.70
N MET A 80 7.60 -1.58 28.80
CA MET A 80 8.61 -2.19 27.93
C MET A 80 10.01 -1.92 28.46
N LEU A 81 10.80 -2.99 28.64
CA LEU A 81 12.22 -2.93 28.93
C LEU A 81 12.99 -3.08 27.63
N THR A 82 14.01 -2.26 27.38
CA THR A 82 14.76 -2.33 26.13
C THR A 82 16.25 -2.06 26.34
N GLY A 83 17.09 -2.91 25.72
CA GLY A 83 18.54 -2.64 25.56
C GLY A 83 18.85 -1.80 24.33
N GLU A 84 17.85 -1.45 23.54
CA GLU A 84 17.99 -0.74 22.28
C GLU A 84 18.38 0.72 22.53
N LYS A 85 19.48 1.15 21.91
CA LYS A 85 20.01 2.52 22.00
C LYS A 85 19.79 3.33 20.72
N GLN A 86 19.35 2.68 19.63
CA GLN A 86 19.10 3.36 18.38
C GLN A 86 17.80 4.18 18.49
N MET A 87 17.92 5.48 18.32
CA MET A 87 16.81 6.43 18.49
C MET A 87 15.59 6.12 17.61
N GLU A 88 15.79 5.54 16.43
CA GLU A 88 14.71 5.17 15.50
C GLU A 88 13.87 4.00 16.03
N ARG A 89 14.52 3.00 16.63
CA ARG A 89 13.83 1.86 17.25
C ARG A 89 13.14 2.24 18.56
N VAL A 90 13.78 3.11 19.36
CA VAL A 90 13.15 3.65 20.58
C VAL A 90 11.91 4.46 20.21
N ARG A 91 11.95 5.29 19.16
CA ARG A 91 10.78 6.03 18.68
C ARG A 91 9.68 5.10 18.19
N SER A 92 10.00 4.00 17.53
CA SER A 92 8.99 3.00 17.10
C SER A 92 8.29 2.33 18.27
N ILE A 93 8.96 2.20 19.43
CA ILE A 93 8.36 1.72 20.68
C ILE A 93 7.44 2.80 21.27
N VAL A 94 7.89 4.05 21.27
CA VAL A 94 7.10 5.20 21.79
C VAL A 94 5.83 5.42 20.98
N ASP A 95 5.86 5.15 19.66
CA ASP A 95 4.68 5.27 18.79
C ASP A 95 3.58 4.25 19.08
N LEU A 96 3.91 3.12 19.69
CA LEU A 96 2.93 2.15 20.19
C LEU A 96 2.25 2.61 21.47
N GLU A 97 2.77 3.69 22.06
CA GLU A 97 2.27 4.27 23.31
C GLU A 97 2.18 3.28 24.48
N PRO A 98 3.21 2.43 24.74
CA PRO A 98 3.22 1.68 25.99
C PRO A 98 3.16 2.68 27.16
N ASP A 99 2.57 2.29 28.27
CA ASP A 99 2.40 3.18 29.42
C ASP A 99 3.74 3.72 29.94
N GLU A 100 4.83 2.94 29.77
CA GLU A 100 6.18 3.36 30.04
C GLU A 100 7.20 2.49 29.28
N TYR A 101 8.36 3.06 28.96
CA TYR A 101 9.50 2.30 28.44
C TYR A 101 10.77 2.61 29.25
N ILE A 102 11.61 1.60 29.49
CA ILE A 102 12.78 1.72 30.34
C ILE A 102 13.98 1.15 29.59
N VAL A 103 14.99 1.99 29.38
CA VAL A 103 16.21 1.62 28.65
C VAL A 103 17.23 0.97 29.59
N LYS A 104 17.72 -0.22 29.23
CA LYS A 104 18.83 -0.92 29.94
C LYS A 104 20.19 -0.26 29.59
N PRO A 105 21.16 -0.10 30.53
CA PRO A 105 21.07 -0.48 31.93
C PRO A 105 20.30 0.55 32.77
N TYR A 106 19.59 0.09 33.76
CA TYR A 106 18.75 0.91 34.64
C TYR A 106 19.09 0.67 36.11
N SER A 107 18.82 1.66 36.97
CA SER A 107 18.88 1.47 38.42
C SER A 107 17.55 0.93 38.96
N VAL A 108 17.60 0.15 40.02
CA VAL A 108 16.42 -0.37 40.73
C VAL A 108 15.47 0.77 41.10
N PHE A 109 16.00 1.89 41.60
CA PHE A 109 15.21 3.07 41.96
C PHE A 109 14.44 3.67 40.76
N LEU A 110 15.08 3.77 39.59
CA LEU A 110 14.45 4.27 38.39
C LEU A 110 13.27 3.38 37.97
N VAL A 111 13.50 2.06 37.92
CA VAL A 111 12.46 1.09 37.51
C VAL A 111 11.29 1.14 38.47
N LYS A 112 11.54 1.11 39.79
CA LYS A 112 10.52 1.20 40.81
C LYS A 112 9.65 2.44 40.64
N ASN A 113 10.25 3.61 40.50
CA ASN A 113 9.49 4.86 40.39
C ASN A 113 8.68 4.94 39.10
N ARG A 114 9.19 4.44 37.98
CA ARG A 114 8.47 4.43 36.69
C ARG A 114 7.30 3.46 36.72
N ILE A 115 7.48 2.24 37.26
CA ILE A 115 6.40 1.27 37.45
C ILE A 115 5.29 1.89 38.31
N LEU A 116 5.64 2.41 39.48
CA LEU A 116 4.66 3.00 40.39
C LEU A 116 3.89 4.15 39.75
N ARG A 117 4.57 5.04 39.04
CA ARG A 117 3.94 6.19 38.40
C ARG A 117 2.97 5.76 37.29
N ALA A 118 3.39 4.85 36.40
CA ALA A 118 2.56 4.38 35.30
C ALA A 118 1.35 3.59 35.81
N PHE A 119 1.60 2.65 36.73
CA PHE A 119 0.55 1.81 37.30
C PHE A 119 -0.47 2.62 38.10
N ALA A 120 0.00 3.53 38.99
CA ALA A 120 -0.90 4.39 39.77
C ALA A 120 -1.74 5.32 38.85
N ARG A 121 -1.16 5.90 37.81
CA ARG A 121 -1.89 6.71 36.85
C ARG A 121 -2.99 5.90 36.17
N LYS A 122 -2.68 4.70 35.69
CA LYS A 122 -3.63 3.87 34.95
C LYS A 122 -4.75 3.34 35.84
N LEU A 123 -4.40 2.97 37.06
CA LEU A 123 -5.39 2.53 38.06
C LEU A 123 -6.38 3.64 38.42
N VAL A 124 -5.89 4.85 38.66
CA VAL A 124 -6.71 6.02 39.02
C VAL A 124 -7.61 6.46 37.85
N LEU A 125 -7.16 6.31 36.64
CA LEU A 125 -7.90 6.69 35.42
C LEU A 125 -8.61 5.50 34.76
N ARG A 126 -8.76 4.38 35.48
CA ARG A 126 -9.30 3.12 34.95
C ARG A 126 -10.63 3.31 34.23
N GLU A 127 -11.57 4.04 34.82
CA GLU A 127 -12.89 4.28 34.23
C GLU A 127 -12.85 4.96 32.86
N LEU A 128 -11.84 5.80 32.61
CA LEU A 128 -11.67 6.49 31.32
C LEU A 128 -11.21 5.53 30.21
N TYR A 129 -10.47 4.50 30.55
CA TYR A 129 -10.03 3.48 29.57
C TYR A 129 -11.14 2.50 29.20
N GLU A 130 -12.20 2.41 30.04
CA GLU A 130 -13.38 1.58 29.80
C GLU A 130 -14.47 2.30 28.97
N LEU A 131 -14.24 3.57 28.59
CA LEU A 131 -15.12 4.34 27.71
C LEU A 131 -14.94 3.88 26.26
N ASP A 132 -15.82 3.02 25.79
CA ASP A 132 -15.82 2.47 24.43
C ASP A 132 -16.90 3.12 23.54
N GLY A 133 -17.04 2.65 22.29
CA GLY A 133 -17.94 3.18 21.27
C GLY A 133 -19.45 3.11 21.57
N SER A 134 -19.87 2.68 22.75
CA SER A 134 -21.27 2.62 23.19
C SER A 134 -21.71 3.81 24.06
N LYS A 135 -20.77 4.70 24.42
CA LYS A 135 -21.04 5.82 25.33
C LYS A 135 -21.50 7.07 24.59
N ASP A 136 -22.44 7.80 25.20
CA ASP A 136 -22.85 9.13 24.73
C ASP A 136 -21.74 10.17 24.98
N TYR A 137 -21.71 11.21 24.16
CA TYR A 137 -20.76 12.32 24.28
C TYR A 137 -20.77 12.93 25.68
N ASP A 138 -21.96 13.22 26.23
CA ASP A 138 -22.11 13.86 27.54
C ASP A 138 -21.57 12.98 28.69
N ASP A 139 -21.66 11.65 28.55
CA ASP A 139 -21.10 10.72 29.53
C ASP A 139 -19.58 10.74 29.51
N ILE A 140 -19.01 10.71 28.30
CA ILE A 140 -17.55 10.79 28.11
C ILE A 140 -17.04 12.13 28.65
N GLN A 141 -17.68 13.25 28.28
CA GLN A 141 -17.28 14.57 28.72
C GLN A 141 -17.28 14.69 30.24
N ARG A 142 -18.38 14.28 30.90
CA ARG A 142 -18.51 14.31 32.38
C ARG A 142 -17.42 13.50 33.07
N ALA A 143 -17.10 12.32 32.53
CA ALA A 143 -16.04 11.46 33.08
C ALA A 143 -14.67 12.15 33.03
N PHE A 144 -14.34 12.79 31.90
CA PHE A 144 -13.08 13.54 31.76
C PHE A 144 -13.05 14.81 32.62
N GLU A 145 -14.14 15.57 32.72
CA GLU A 145 -14.25 16.74 33.60
C GLU A 145 -14.06 16.35 35.07
N PHE A 146 -14.67 15.27 35.50
CA PHE A 146 -14.49 14.74 36.86
C PHE A 146 -13.03 14.32 37.11
N ALA A 147 -12.43 13.61 36.17
CA ALA A 147 -11.03 13.18 36.25
C ALA A 147 -10.06 14.39 36.29
N GLU A 148 -10.31 15.43 35.53
CA GLU A 148 -9.48 16.65 35.53
C GLU A 148 -9.58 17.42 36.84
N GLN A 149 -10.79 17.53 37.44
CA GLN A 149 -10.99 18.14 38.76
C GLN A 149 -10.31 17.36 39.87
N THR A 150 -10.40 16.02 39.80
CA THR A 150 -9.89 15.12 40.86
C THR A 150 -8.36 14.95 40.73
N HIS A 151 -7.84 14.96 39.53
CA HIS A 151 -6.44 14.65 39.21
C HIS A 151 -5.79 15.70 38.29
N PRO A 152 -5.73 16.99 38.69
CA PRO A 152 -5.22 18.10 37.86
C PRO A 152 -3.76 17.92 37.43
N GLN A 153 -2.97 17.11 38.18
CA GLN A 153 -1.59 16.76 37.81
C GLN A 153 -1.49 15.99 36.49
N TYR A 154 -2.57 15.41 35.99
CA TYR A 154 -2.64 14.68 34.72
C TYR A 154 -3.34 15.48 33.59
N SER A 155 -3.64 16.77 33.75
CA SER A 155 -4.45 17.56 32.82
C SER A 155 -3.99 17.42 31.35
N SER A 156 -2.70 17.60 31.06
CA SER A 156 -2.18 17.45 29.69
C SER A 156 -2.35 16.02 29.14
N PHE A 157 -2.21 15.01 29.98
CA PHE A 157 -2.44 13.62 29.60
C PHE A 157 -3.93 13.35 29.37
N LEU A 158 -4.80 13.88 30.24
CA LEU A 158 -6.25 13.74 30.12
C LEU A 158 -6.78 14.37 28.84
N LYS A 159 -6.35 15.61 28.49
CA LYS A 159 -6.73 16.26 27.22
C LYS A 159 -6.35 15.41 26.00
N ARG A 160 -5.16 14.79 26.02
CA ARG A 160 -4.72 13.91 24.94
C ARG A 160 -5.55 12.64 24.87
N LEU A 161 -5.81 11.96 26.01
CA LEU A 161 -6.64 10.78 26.10
C LEU A 161 -8.08 11.08 25.66
N GLN A 162 -8.65 12.21 26.09
CA GLN A 162 -9.99 12.67 25.72
C GLN A 162 -10.13 12.83 24.20
N GLY A 163 -9.18 13.52 23.56
CA GLY A 163 -9.21 13.68 22.09
C GLY A 163 -9.15 12.36 21.34
N SER A 164 -8.32 11.40 21.78
CA SER A 164 -8.29 10.06 21.18
C SER A 164 -9.57 9.26 21.45
N THR A 165 -10.14 9.37 22.65
CA THR A 165 -11.42 8.74 23.01
C THR A 165 -12.56 9.30 22.15
N TYR A 166 -12.62 10.62 21.93
CA TYR A 166 -13.61 11.22 21.04
C TYR A 166 -13.50 10.69 19.61
N ILE A 167 -12.30 10.59 19.05
CA ILE A 167 -12.11 10.02 17.69
C ILE A 167 -12.58 8.55 17.65
N LYS A 168 -12.22 7.73 18.63
CA LYS A 168 -12.64 6.32 18.70
C LYS A 168 -14.16 6.14 18.79
N ASN A 169 -14.84 7.07 19.46
CA ASN A 169 -16.31 7.06 19.62
C ASN A 169 -17.04 7.82 18.50
N GLY A 170 -16.35 8.32 17.47
CA GLY A 170 -16.96 9.00 16.33
C GLY A 170 -17.23 10.50 16.52
N PHE A 171 -16.90 11.08 17.68
CA PHE A 171 -17.07 12.50 18.01
C PHE A 171 -15.88 13.33 17.47
N VAL A 172 -15.72 13.30 16.14
CA VAL A 172 -14.50 13.86 15.49
C VAL A 172 -14.49 15.38 15.48
N GLU A 173 -15.67 16.04 15.39
CA GLU A 173 -15.77 17.51 15.47
C GLU A 173 -15.40 18.02 16.87
N GLU A 174 -15.83 17.31 17.91
CA GLU A 174 -15.52 17.62 19.31
C GLU A 174 -14.02 17.40 19.58
N ALA A 175 -13.45 16.32 19.03
CA ALA A 175 -12.01 16.09 19.10
C ALA A 175 -11.24 17.22 18.41
N LYS A 176 -11.66 17.66 17.22
CA LYS A 176 -11.06 18.77 16.50
C LYS A 176 -11.09 20.05 17.33
N THR A 177 -12.23 20.37 17.95
CA THR A 177 -12.42 21.52 18.81
C THR A 177 -11.49 21.48 20.03
N LEU A 178 -11.39 20.33 20.69
CA LEU A 178 -10.51 20.12 21.84
C LEU A 178 -9.02 20.33 21.47
N TYR A 179 -8.60 19.77 20.34
CA TYR A 179 -7.23 19.96 19.85
C TYR A 179 -6.95 21.41 19.47
N GLU A 180 -7.90 22.11 18.83
CA GLU A 180 -7.75 23.52 18.47
C GLU A 180 -7.62 24.41 19.70
N GLN A 181 -8.43 24.19 20.73
CA GLN A 181 -8.31 24.88 22.02
C GLN A 181 -6.93 24.64 22.65
N SER A 182 -6.47 23.39 22.65
CA SER A 182 -5.14 23.04 23.18
C SER A 182 -4.01 23.71 22.40
N LEU A 183 -4.15 23.87 21.06
CA LEU A 183 -3.18 24.57 20.22
C LEU A 183 -3.17 26.08 20.46
N ASN A 184 -4.32 26.68 20.81
CA ASN A 184 -4.41 28.09 21.19
C ASN A 184 -3.75 28.37 22.55
N GLU A 185 -3.79 27.39 23.48
CA GLU A 185 -3.07 27.49 24.76
C GLU A 185 -1.56 27.30 24.56
N GLN A 186 -1.16 26.24 23.88
CA GLN A 186 0.24 25.92 23.61
C GLN A 186 0.39 25.05 22.36
N LEU A 187 1.31 25.45 21.47
CA LEU A 187 1.63 24.67 20.27
C LEU A 187 2.43 23.44 20.66
N THR A 188 1.75 22.28 20.70
CA THR A 188 2.33 20.99 21.06
C THR A 188 2.21 19.96 19.93
N MET A 189 3.15 19.00 19.86
CA MET A 189 3.17 17.97 18.81
C MET A 189 1.93 17.08 18.84
N TRP A 190 1.45 16.69 20.03
CA TRP A 190 0.29 15.80 20.15
C TRP A 190 -0.99 16.51 19.70
N ALA A 191 -1.15 17.79 20.06
CA ALA A 191 -2.35 18.54 19.70
C ALA A 191 -2.41 18.81 18.19
N ILE A 192 -1.28 19.16 17.55
CA ILE A 192 -1.28 19.39 16.11
C ILE A 192 -1.48 18.08 15.33
N SER A 193 -0.87 16.98 15.76
CA SER A 193 -1.08 15.67 15.13
C SER A 193 -2.54 15.22 15.25
N GLY A 194 -3.15 15.39 16.43
CA GLY A 194 -4.56 15.10 16.66
C GLY A 194 -5.50 15.98 15.84
N PHE A 195 -5.25 17.31 15.84
CA PHE A 195 -6.04 18.26 15.03
C PHE A 195 -6.00 17.94 13.54
N VAL A 196 -4.80 17.73 13.00
CA VAL A 196 -4.65 17.39 11.57
C VAL A 196 -5.32 16.05 11.25
N SER A 197 -5.21 15.05 12.13
CA SER A 197 -5.90 13.76 11.94
C SER A 197 -7.42 13.93 11.94
N ALA A 198 -7.98 14.71 12.87
CA ALA A 198 -9.41 15.00 12.91
C ALA A 198 -9.88 15.76 11.66
N CYS A 199 -9.13 16.78 11.22
CA CYS A 199 -9.41 17.49 9.98
C CYS A 199 -9.42 16.57 8.75
N LEU A 200 -8.50 15.59 8.67
CA LEU A 200 -8.49 14.62 7.58
C LEU A 200 -9.75 13.75 7.58
N ILE A 201 -10.17 13.26 8.74
CA ILE A 201 -11.39 12.44 8.87
C ILE A 201 -12.63 13.22 8.45
N LEU A 202 -12.69 14.52 8.80
CA LEU A 202 -13.81 15.42 8.47
C LEU A 202 -13.78 15.97 7.04
N GLY A 203 -12.72 15.68 6.27
CA GLY A 203 -12.54 16.26 4.92
C GLY A 203 -12.12 17.73 4.92
N ASP A 204 -11.71 18.29 6.06
CA ASP A 204 -11.25 19.67 6.20
C ASP A 204 -9.75 19.78 5.84
N TYR A 205 -9.45 19.52 4.57
CA TYR A 205 -8.08 19.46 4.07
C TYR A 205 -7.34 20.79 4.08
N ASP A 206 -8.08 21.89 4.00
CA ASP A 206 -7.50 23.24 3.99
C ASP A 206 -6.98 23.61 5.38
N ASN A 207 -7.74 23.36 6.43
CA ASN A 207 -7.28 23.57 7.80
C ASN A 207 -6.13 22.62 8.15
N ALA A 208 -6.20 21.33 7.75
CA ALA A 208 -5.10 20.41 7.92
C ALA A 208 -3.80 20.96 7.30
N ALA A 209 -3.84 21.41 6.05
CA ALA A 209 -2.69 21.98 5.36
C ALA A 209 -2.19 23.28 6.02
N LYS A 210 -3.11 24.15 6.46
CA LYS A 210 -2.79 25.40 7.16
C LYS A 210 -2.01 25.17 8.46
N TYR A 211 -2.46 24.22 9.29
CA TYR A 211 -1.81 23.95 10.58
C TYR A 211 -0.47 23.23 10.40
N ILE A 212 -0.33 22.37 9.40
CA ILE A 212 0.98 21.79 9.04
C ILE A 212 1.94 22.92 8.61
N ALA A 213 1.50 23.84 7.76
CA ALA A 213 2.32 24.96 7.34
C ALA A 213 2.67 25.89 8.51
N LEU A 214 1.76 26.07 9.48
CA LEU A 214 2.02 26.81 10.71
C LEU A 214 3.14 26.13 11.51
N TRP A 215 3.07 24.82 11.71
CA TRP A 215 4.10 24.02 12.38
C TRP A 215 5.48 24.19 11.74
N ASP A 216 5.54 24.13 10.41
CA ASP A 216 6.78 24.27 9.63
C ASP A 216 7.44 25.65 9.79
N ARG A 217 6.64 26.73 9.95
CA ARG A 217 7.16 28.08 10.19
C ARG A 217 8.00 28.17 11.47
N TYR A 218 7.65 27.38 12.48
CA TYR A 218 8.42 27.33 13.74
C TYR A 218 9.66 26.42 13.64
N LYS A 219 9.92 25.82 12.47
CA LYS A 219 11.04 24.89 12.23
C LYS A 219 11.09 23.70 13.21
N PHE A 220 9.96 23.31 13.74
CA PHE A 220 9.86 22.12 14.56
C PHE A 220 9.96 20.86 13.71
N ASN A 221 10.62 19.84 14.22
CA ASN A 221 10.64 18.54 13.57
C ASN A 221 9.23 17.94 13.56
N ARG A 222 8.76 17.52 12.39
CA ARG A 222 7.50 16.78 12.29
C ARG A 222 7.60 15.42 12.96
N SER A 223 6.52 15.01 13.65
CA SER A 223 6.39 13.64 14.15
C SER A 223 6.18 12.66 12.98
N PRO A 224 6.40 11.35 13.18
CA PRO A 224 6.05 10.33 12.20
C PRO A 224 4.56 10.41 11.79
N VAL A 225 3.66 10.61 12.75
CA VAL A 225 2.21 10.78 12.50
C VAL A 225 1.92 11.99 11.62
N LEU A 226 2.60 13.12 11.86
CA LEU A 226 2.39 14.33 11.04
C LEU A 226 2.90 14.13 9.59
N HIS A 227 3.97 13.39 9.39
CA HIS A 227 4.43 12.95 8.06
C HIS A 227 3.41 12.03 7.38
N GLU A 228 2.78 11.11 8.11
CA GLU A 228 1.70 10.25 7.56
C GLU A 228 0.49 11.09 7.15
N CYS A 229 0.07 12.04 7.98
CA CYS A 229 -1.01 12.96 7.63
C CYS A 229 -0.69 13.77 6.36
N MET A 230 0.56 14.24 6.24
CA MET A 230 1.00 14.96 5.04
C MET A 230 1.03 14.06 3.81
N ALA A 231 1.46 12.79 3.95
CA ALA A 231 1.39 11.81 2.87
C ALA A 231 -0.06 11.59 2.39
N LYS A 232 -1.02 11.47 3.32
CA LYS A 232 -2.45 11.38 3.00
C LYS A 232 -2.94 12.61 2.23
N LEU A 233 -2.60 13.83 2.69
CA LEU A 233 -2.94 15.07 1.99
C LEU A 233 -2.35 15.12 0.56
N CYS A 234 -1.11 14.67 0.39
CA CYS A 234 -0.48 14.57 -0.91
C CYS A 234 -1.22 13.59 -1.84
N LEU A 235 -1.64 12.42 -1.32
CA LEU A 235 -2.44 11.44 -2.08
C LEU A 235 -3.80 12.03 -2.49
N LEU A 236 -4.49 12.73 -1.59
CA LEU A 236 -5.75 13.41 -1.89
C LEU A 236 -5.62 14.42 -3.03
N LYS A 237 -4.46 15.09 -3.14
CA LYS A 237 -4.12 16.05 -4.20
C LYS A 237 -3.50 15.40 -5.45
N GLY A 238 -3.39 14.08 -5.52
CA GLY A 238 -2.73 13.36 -6.63
C GLY A 238 -1.20 13.52 -6.68
N GLN A 239 -0.58 14.07 -5.65
CA GLN A 239 0.86 14.37 -5.58
C GLN A 239 1.65 13.16 -5.09
N LYS A 240 1.66 12.08 -5.88
CA LYS A 240 2.24 10.78 -5.49
C LYS A 240 3.72 10.83 -5.11
N VAL A 241 4.53 11.68 -5.76
CA VAL A 241 5.97 11.82 -5.46
C VAL A 241 6.18 12.49 -4.08
N ASN A 242 5.39 13.51 -3.76
CA ASN A 242 5.44 14.15 -2.46
C ASN A 242 4.97 13.18 -1.36
N ALA A 243 3.91 12.41 -1.63
CA ALA A 243 3.44 11.36 -0.73
C ALA A 243 4.54 10.32 -0.42
N LEU A 244 5.35 9.94 -1.42
CA LEU A 244 6.47 9.03 -1.25
C LEU A 244 7.54 9.59 -0.30
N ASN A 245 7.90 10.85 -0.45
CA ASN A 245 8.88 11.51 0.41
C ASN A 245 8.40 11.60 1.85
N GLU A 246 7.13 11.92 2.04
CA GLU A 246 6.54 12.06 3.36
C GLU A 246 6.41 10.70 4.08
N ILE A 247 5.88 9.66 3.41
CA ILE A 247 5.75 8.34 4.06
C ILE A 247 7.11 7.68 4.33
N LYS A 248 8.11 7.90 3.45
CA LYS A 248 9.47 7.49 3.70
C LYS A 248 10.03 8.18 4.96
N SER A 249 9.83 9.50 5.10
CA SER A 249 10.26 10.25 6.27
C SER A 249 9.58 9.77 7.55
N ALA A 250 8.30 9.39 7.49
CA ALA A 250 7.58 8.78 8.61
C ALA A 250 8.23 7.45 9.02
N TYR A 251 8.49 6.57 8.05
CA TYR A 251 9.11 5.27 8.27
C TYR A 251 10.54 5.39 8.81
N ASP A 252 11.37 6.28 8.23
CA ASP A 252 12.76 6.49 8.66
C ASP A 252 12.83 7.01 10.10
N LYS A 253 11.84 7.78 10.54
CA LYS A 253 11.77 8.31 11.93
C LYS A 253 11.30 7.30 12.96
N ALA A 254 10.35 6.46 12.60
CA ALA A 254 9.82 5.43 13.49
C ALA A 254 9.27 4.26 12.67
N GLN A 255 10.01 3.16 12.69
CA GLN A 255 9.70 1.96 11.92
C GLN A 255 8.59 1.16 12.60
N ASN A 256 7.45 0.99 11.93
CA ASN A 256 6.41 0.04 12.30
C ASN A 256 5.85 -0.68 11.06
N MET A 257 5.06 -1.72 11.29
CA MET A 257 4.50 -2.58 10.22
C MET A 257 3.60 -1.79 9.27
N ASP A 258 2.75 -0.91 9.80
CA ASP A 258 1.80 -0.14 8.99
C ASP A 258 2.51 0.88 8.10
N ARG A 259 3.53 1.57 8.65
CA ARG A 259 4.39 2.48 7.85
C ARG A 259 5.18 1.75 6.79
N LEU A 260 5.71 0.57 7.11
CA LEU A 260 6.42 -0.28 6.15
C LEU A 260 5.50 -0.65 4.98
N GLN A 261 4.28 -1.11 5.27
CA GLN A 261 3.30 -1.48 4.26
C GLN A 261 2.85 -0.27 3.44
N ASN A 262 2.58 0.86 4.08
CA ASN A 262 2.18 2.09 3.41
C ASN A 262 3.30 2.65 2.53
N PHE A 263 4.55 2.59 2.99
CA PHE A 263 5.71 2.97 2.18
C PHE A 263 5.85 2.08 0.94
N ALA A 264 5.69 0.76 1.10
CA ALA A 264 5.70 -0.18 -0.02
C ALA A 264 4.59 0.13 -1.06
N ARG A 265 3.36 0.40 -0.62
CA ARG A 265 2.23 0.79 -1.48
C ARG A 265 2.52 2.07 -2.27
N VAL A 266 3.11 3.07 -1.64
CA VAL A 266 3.42 4.34 -2.33
C VAL A 266 4.64 4.20 -3.25
N CYS A 267 5.60 3.31 -2.96
CA CYS A 267 6.65 2.93 -3.91
C CYS A 267 6.05 2.29 -5.18
N GLU A 268 5.12 1.34 -5.03
CA GLU A 268 4.38 0.72 -6.13
C GLU A 268 3.63 1.76 -6.97
N LEU A 269 2.88 2.68 -6.33
CA LEU A 269 2.16 3.78 -6.97
C LEU A 269 3.10 4.70 -7.80
N ASN A 270 4.34 4.85 -7.37
CA ASN A 270 5.37 5.65 -8.06
C ASN A 270 6.17 4.86 -9.11
N GLY A 271 5.85 3.59 -9.35
CA GLY A 271 6.55 2.73 -10.31
C GLY A 271 7.92 2.21 -9.81
N GLN A 272 8.21 2.34 -8.51
CA GLN A 272 9.44 1.80 -7.90
C GLN A 272 9.24 0.34 -7.50
N PHE A 273 8.99 -0.53 -8.48
CA PHE A 273 8.53 -1.90 -8.26
C PHE A 273 9.56 -2.79 -7.55
N ASP A 274 10.87 -2.63 -7.85
CA ASP A 274 11.92 -3.36 -7.14
C ASP A 274 11.94 -3.01 -5.65
N LYS A 275 11.82 -1.70 -5.33
CA LYS A 275 11.77 -1.24 -3.94
C LYS A 275 10.48 -1.68 -3.24
N ALA A 276 9.34 -1.62 -3.93
CA ALA A 276 8.08 -2.12 -3.41
C ALA A 276 8.14 -3.62 -3.11
N HIS A 277 8.72 -4.42 -4.02
CA HIS A 277 8.93 -5.86 -3.82
C HIS A 277 9.79 -6.15 -2.58
N GLU A 278 10.89 -5.42 -2.39
CA GLU A 278 11.76 -5.54 -1.22
C GLU A 278 10.98 -5.26 0.08
N LEU A 279 10.26 -4.14 0.14
CA LEU A 279 9.52 -3.70 1.32
C LEU A 279 8.34 -4.63 1.64
N PHE A 280 7.57 -5.10 0.65
CA PHE A 280 6.51 -6.08 0.86
C PHE A 280 7.06 -7.45 1.28
N SER A 281 8.23 -7.86 0.77
CA SER A 281 8.90 -9.07 1.22
C SER A 281 9.35 -8.96 2.68
N GLN A 282 9.89 -7.81 3.07
CA GLN A 282 10.23 -7.52 4.47
C GLN A 282 8.99 -7.53 5.36
N TYR A 283 7.89 -6.87 4.93
CA TYR A 283 6.62 -6.89 5.66
C TYR A 283 6.12 -8.33 5.87
N ARG A 284 6.08 -9.15 4.82
CA ARG A 284 5.66 -10.55 4.89
C ARG A 284 6.50 -11.35 5.88
N MET A 285 7.84 -11.18 5.86
CA MET A 285 8.72 -11.87 6.82
C MET A 285 8.46 -11.44 8.27
N MET A 286 8.24 -10.15 8.50
CA MET A 286 7.94 -9.63 9.84
C MET A 286 6.54 -10.01 10.33
N ALA A 287 5.59 -10.21 9.42
CA ALA A 287 4.22 -10.63 9.72
C ALA A 287 4.12 -12.12 10.12
N GLN A 288 5.11 -12.93 9.74
CA GLN A 288 5.08 -14.37 10.06
C GLN A 288 4.93 -14.62 11.55
N ARG A 289 4.04 -15.54 11.90
CA ARG A 289 3.70 -15.94 13.28
C ARG A 289 3.02 -14.84 14.12
N THR A 290 2.63 -13.73 13.52
CA THR A 290 1.79 -12.71 14.16
C THR A 290 0.35 -12.82 13.67
N TYR A 291 -0.58 -12.10 14.29
CA TYR A 291 -1.96 -11.97 13.78
C TYR A 291 -2.04 -11.42 12.35
N ARG A 292 -0.97 -10.75 11.89
CA ARG A 292 -0.84 -10.22 10.53
C ARG A 292 -0.42 -11.27 9.51
N ASP A 293 -0.10 -12.51 9.94
CA ASP A 293 0.31 -13.59 9.04
C ASP A 293 -0.87 -14.03 8.18
N SER A 294 -0.79 -13.73 6.89
CA SER A 294 -1.86 -13.99 5.94
C SER A 294 -1.31 -14.27 4.56
N LEU A 295 -1.99 -15.15 3.83
CA LEU A 295 -1.71 -15.42 2.41
C LEU A 295 -1.87 -14.16 1.53
N VAL A 296 -2.71 -13.20 1.92
CA VAL A 296 -2.85 -11.90 1.25
C VAL A 296 -1.51 -11.17 1.14
N ASN A 297 -0.60 -11.35 2.09
CA ASN A 297 0.72 -10.71 2.08
C ASN A 297 1.62 -11.17 0.93
N HIS A 298 1.32 -12.31 0.29
CA HIS A 298 2.04 -12.79 -0.89
C HIS A 298 1.64 -12.06 -2.17
N VAL A 299 0.41 -11.55 -2.25
CA VAL A 299 -0.15 -10.89 -3.44
C VAL A 299 0.71 -9.70 -3.89
N PRO A 300 0.99 -8.68 -3.05
CA PRO A 300 1.81 -7.55 -3.48
C PRO A 300 3.27 -7.93 -3.75
N VAL A 301 3.81 -8.96 -3.09
CA VAL A 301 5.17 -9.46 -3.35
C VAL A 301 5.27 -10.01 -4.77
N ILE A 302 4.36 -10.90 -5.18
CA ILE A 302 4.33 -11.50 -6.51
C ILE A 302 4.03 -10.43 -7.57
N ARG A 303 3.04 -9.58 -7.33
CA ARG A 303 2.68 -8.50 -8.26
C ARG A 303 3.87 -7.59 -8.57
N ASN A 304 4.56 -7.11 -7.53
CA ASN A 304 5.70 -6.22 -7.72
C ASN A 304 6.92 -6.93 -8.33
N ALA A 305 7.14 -8.20 -8.04
CA ALA A 305 8.16 -9.00 -8.72
C ALA A 305 7.89 -9.14 -10.24
N LEU A 306 6.62 -9.27 -10.64
CA LEU A 306 6.25 -9.28 -12.05
C LEU A 306 6.37 -7.89 -12.70
N LEU A 307 5.94 -6.83 -12.01
CA LEU A 307 6.02 -5.44 -12.47
C LEU A 307 7.45 -4.93 -12.62
N SER A 308 8.40 -5.45 -11.86
CA SER A 308 9.82 -5.07 -11.94
C SER A 308 10.54 -5.60 -13.18
N ILE A 309 9.97 -6.56 -13.89
CA ILE A 309 10.57 -7.14 -15.10
C ILE A 309 10.30 -6.22 -16.30
N GLN A 310 11.28 -5.45 -16.69
CA GLN A 310 11.19 -4.55 -17.85
C GLN A 310 11.69 -5.17 -19.14
N GLU A 311 12.70 -6.04 -19.06
CA GLU A 311 13.33 -6.69 -20.23
C GLU A 311 13.55 -8.18 -19.98
N LEU A 312 13.42 -8.96 -21.07
CA LEU A 312 13.72 -10.40 -21.06
C LEU A 312 15.23 -10.61 -21.19
N ASN A 313 15.87 -10.97 -20.08
CA ASN A 313 17.26 -11.41 -20.02
C ASN A 313 17.37 -12.70 -19.17
N GLU A 314 18.54 -13.27 -19.03
CA GLU A 314 18.74 -14.51 -18.26
C GLU A 314 18.31 -14.36 -16.79
N GLN A 315 18.53 -13.18 -16.20
CA GLN A 315 18.14 -12.91 -14.80
C GLN A 315 16.62 -12.83 -14.67
N SER A 316 15.94 -12.12 -15.56
CA SER A 316 14.48 -12.02 -15.55
C SER A 316 13.81 -13.38 -15.80
N LEU A 317 14.39 -14.24 -16.65
CA LEU A 317 13.90 -15.61 -16.83
C LEU A 317 14.06 -16.49 -15.58
N ARG A 318 15.14 -16.30 -14.80
CA ARG A 318 15.30 -16.95 -13.50
C ARG A 318 14.26 -16.43 -12.49
N ASN A 319 14.07 -15.13 -12.42
CA ASN A 319 13.07 -14.50 -11.56
C ASN A 319 11.66 -15.00 -11.89
N LEU A 320 11.28 -15.09 -13.18
CA LEU A 320 10.00 -15.63 -13.62
C LEU A 320 9.76 -17.07 -13.14
N ARG A 321 10.81 -17.93 -13.15
CA ARG A 321 10.69 -19.30 -12.64
C ARG A 321 10.42 -19.33 -11.14
N ASN A 322 11.12 -18.49 -10.36
CA ASN A 322 10.92 -18.38 -8.92
C ASN A 322 9.49 -17.88 -8.60
N ILE A 323 9.03 -16.84 -9.31
CA ILE A 323 7.66 -16.31 -9.17
C ILE A 323 6.63 -17.42 -9.47
N LYS A 324 6.85 -18.24 -10.50
CA LYS A 324 5.95 -19.37 -10.82
C LYS A 324 5.91 -20.43 -9.71
N GLN A 325 7.01 -20.65 -9.01
CA GLN A 325 7.03 -21.53 -7.83
C GLN A 325 6.24 -20.92 -6.66
N ASP A 326 6.40 -19.61 -6.43
CA ASP A 326 5.65 -18.93 -5.37
C ASP A 326 4.14 -18.93 -5.66
N MET A 327 3.73 -18.73 -6.92
CA MET A 327 2.32 -18.87 -7.34
C MET A 327 1.78 -20.27 -7.03
N LYS A 328 2.55 -21.33 -7.37
CA LYS A 328 2.15 -22.71 -7.10
C LYS A 328 1.99 -23.02 -5.61
N ARG A 329 2.74 -22.35 -4.74
CA ARG A 329 2.59 -22.51 -3.28
C ARG A 329 1.29 -21.93 -2.75
N LEU A 330 0.68 -21.01 -3.47
CA LEU A 330 -0.62 -20.43 -3.12
C LEU A 330 -1.81 -21.24 -3.64
N GLU A 331 -1.61 -22.11 -4.65
CA GLU A 331 -2.68 -22.96 -5.17
C GLU A 331 -3.26 -23.87 -4.07
N GLY A 332 -4.58 -24.01 -4.01
CA GLY A 332 -5.27 -24.85 -3.02
C GLY A 332 -5.60 -24.17 -1.69
N HIS A 333 -5.44 -22.84 -1.60
CA HIS A 333 -5.76 -22.07 -0.39
C HIS A 333 -6.95 -21.10 -0.59
N GLU A 334 -7.87 -21.42 -1.50
CA GLU A 334 -9.03 -20.58 -1.85
C GLU A 334 -10.00 -20.38 -0.67
N GLU A 335 -10.05 -21.31 0.27
CA GLU A 335 -10.86 -21.20 1.49
C GLU A 335 -10.41 -20.04 2.38
N VAL A 336 -9.10 -19.73 2.37
CA VAL A 336 -8.50 -18.66 3.18
C VAL A 336 -8.57 -17.31 2.48
N LEU A 337 -8.47 -17.31 1.14
CA LEU A 337 -8.54 -16.09 0.32
C LEU A 337 -9.47 -16.36 -0.88
N PRO A 338 -10.76 -15.98 -0.78
CA PRO A 338 -11.75 -16.26 -1.84
C PRO A 338 -11.39 -15.67 -3.21
N GLU A 339 -10.68 -14.55 -3.25
CA GLU A 339 -10.22 -13.91 -4.50
C GLU A 339 -8.90 -14.48 -5.06
N LEU A 340 -8.33 -15.49 -4.40
CA LEU A 340 -7.04 -16.09 -4.81
C LEU A 340 -7.05 -16.61 -6.25
N PRO A 341 -8.10 -17.30 -6.74
CA PRO A 341 -8.15 -17.77 -8.13
C PRO A 341 -8.03 -16.62 -9.15
N GLU A 342 -8.64 -15.47 -8.84
CA GLU A 342 -8.57 -14.27 -9.67
C GLU A 342 -7.16 -13.67 -9.67
N TYR A 343 -6.53 -13.56 -8.51
CA TYR A 343 -5.12 -13.11 -8.41
C TYR A 343 -4.18 -14.05 -9.18
N LEU A 344 -4.31 -15.37 -9.02
CA LEU A 344 -3.48 -16.34 -9.74
C LEU A 344 -3.68 -16.24 -11.25
N ASN A 345 -4.92 -16.03 -11.72
CA ASN A 345 -5.19 -15.81 -13.13
C ASN A 345 -4.53 -14.51 -13.65
N LEU A 346 -4.59 -13.41 -12.91
CA LEU A 346 -3.92 -12.14 -13.27
C LEU A 346 -2.39 -12.30 -13.26
N PHE A 347 -1.82 -13.00 -12.30
CA PHE A 347 -0.38 -13.28 -12.25
C PHE A 347 0.07 -14.15 -13.44
N ASP A 348 -0.71 -15.15 -13.80
CA ASP A 348 -0.43 -16.02 -14.95
C ASP A 348 -0.50 -15.23 -16.27
N MET A 349 -1.46 -14.30 -16.40
CA MET A 349 -1.50 -13.36 -17.53
C MET A 349 -0.28 -12.44 -17.55
N HIS A 350 0.12 -11.88 -16.41
CA HIS A 350 1.31 -11.03 -16.32
C HIS A 350 2.58 -11.82 -16.64
N TYR A 351 2.67 -13.06 -16.19
CA TYR A 351 3.75 -13.97 -16.56
C TYR A 351 3.81 -14.19 -18.08
N ASP A 352 2.65 -14.45 -18.73
CA ASP A 352 2.58 -14.62 -20.19
C ASP A 352 3.03 -13.34 -20.92
N LEU A 353 2.64 -12.16 -20.43
CA LEU A 353 3.07 -10.87 -20.96
C LEU A 353 4.59 -10.73 -20.87
N ASN A 354 5.17 -10.96 -19.69
CA ASN A 354 6.60 -10.85 -19.44
C ASN A 354 7.44 -11.90 -20.17
N SER A 355 6.86 -13.09 -20.43
CA SER A 355 7.53 -14.16 -21.20
C SER A 355 7.43 -14.00 -22.72
N GLY A 356 6.74 -12.96 -23.20
CA GLY A 356 6.52 -12.74 -24.63
C GLY A 356 5.41 -13.59 -25.26
N SER A 357 4.63 -14.31 -24.44
CA SER A 357 3.50 -15.15 -24.87
C SER A 357 2.24 -14.30 -25.14
N TYR A 358 2.36 -13.28 -25.98
CA TYR A 358 1.35 -12.23 -26.18
C TYR A 358 -0.03 -12.73 -26.62
N LYS A 359 -0.07 -13.80 -27.44
CA LYS A 359 -1.33 -14.41 -27.87
C LYS A 359 -2.11 -14.99 -26.68
N LEU A 360 -1.40 -15.74 -25.83
CA LEU A 360 -2.00 -16.36 -24.64
C LEU A 360 -2.45 -15.29 -23.65
N PHE A 361 -1.63 -14.28 -23.43
CA PHE A 361 -1.98 -13.09 -22.63
C PHE A 361 -3.27 -12.43 -23.12
N ARG A 362 -3.39 -12.08 -24.41
CA ARG A 362 -4.59 -11.43 -24.97
C ARG A 362 -5.85 -12.30 -24.81
N THR A 363 -5.73 -13.60 -25.07
CA THR A 363 -6.85 -14.53 -24.91
C THR A 363 -7.35 -14.58 -23.47
N LYS A 364 -6.43 -14.73 -22.51
CA LYS A 364 -6.78 -14.73 -21.07
C LYS A 364 -7.37 -13.39 -20.65
N LEU A 365 -6.75 -12.27 -21.05
CA LEU A 365 -7.22 -10.91 -20.73
C LEU A 365 -8.65 -10.68 -21.18
N TYR A 366 -9.00 -11.11 -22.39
CA TYR A 366 -10.38 -11.00 -22.89
C TYR A 366 -11.39 -11.80 -22.07
N HIS A 367 -11.05 -13.06 -21.70
CA HIS A 367 -11.92 -13.87 -20.88
C HIS A 367 -12.08 -13.27 -19.47
N THR A 368 -11.00 -12.74 -18.90
CA THR A 368 -11.01 -12.08 -17.59
C THR A 368 -11.83 -10.80 -17.61
N ALA A 369 -11.76 -10.00 -18.68
CA ALA A 369 -12.52 -8.77 -18.85
C ALA A 369 -14.05 -8.95 -18.82
N LYS A 370 -14.56 -10.17 -19.11
CA LYS A 370 -15.99 -10.50 -18.97
C LYS A 370 -16.42 -10.59 -17.51
N ARG A 371 -15.54 -11.01 -16.62
CA ARG A 371 -15.78 -11.14 -15.17
C ARG A 371 -15.40 -9.87 -14.38
N PHE A 372 -14.82 -8.89 -15.05
CA PHE A 372 -14.30 -7.65 -14.44
C PHE A 372 -15.26 -6.96 -13.45
N PRO A 373 -16.57 -6.85 -13.70
CA PRO A 373 -17.48 -6.18 -12.77
C PRO A 373 -17.64 -6.89 -11.42
N SER A 374 -17.31 -8.19 -11.33
CA SER A 374 -17.40 -8.95 -10.09
C SER A 374 -16.12 -8.87 -9.22
N PHE A 375 -15.08 -8.21 -9.70
CA PHE A 375 -13.79 -8.10 -9.02
C PHE A 375 -13.81 -6.99 -7.98
N SER A 376 -13.03 -7.16 -6.91
CA SER A 376 -12.68 -6.06 -6.01
C SER A 376 -11.94 -4.94 -6.76
N LEU A 377 -11.96 -3.74 -6.21
CA LEU A 377 -11.32 -2.58 -6.85
C LEU A 377 -9.83 -2.82 -7.12
N GLU A 378 -9.13 -3.50 -6.23
CA GLU A 378 -7.70 -3.82 -6.39
C GLU A 378 -7.46 -4.74 -7.60
N LEU A 379 -8.27 -5.81 -7.74
CA LEU A 379 -8.23 -6.71 -8.90
C LEU A 379 -8.61 -5.99 -10.20
N GLN A 380 -9.61 -5.09 -10.14
CA GLN A 380 -10.02 -4.27 -11.29
C GLN A 380 -8.87 -3.39 -11.77
N LEU A 381 -8.21 -2.70 -10.86
CA LEU A 381 -7.07 -1.84 -11.19
C LEU A 381 -5.90 -2.63 -11.75
N TYR A 382 -5.59 -3.79 -11.18
CA TYR A 382 -4.52 -4.64 -11.70
C TYR A 382 -4.84 -5.19 -13.09
N CYS A 383 -6.08 -5.62 -13.33
CA CYS A 383 -6.54 -6.04 -14.66
C CYS A 383 -6.44 -4.91 -15.70
N ALA A 384 -6.87 -3.69 -15.36
CA ALA A 384 -6.74 -2.52 -16.22
C ALA A 384 -5.28 -2.14 -16.47
N GLN A 385 -4.41 -2.23 -15.46
CA GLN A 385 -2.97 -2.02 -15.59
C GLN A 385 -2.33 -3.03 -16.55
N LEU A 386 -2.71 -4.31 -16.46
CA LEU A 386 -2.24 -5.35 -17.38
C LEU A 386 -2.68 -5.08 -18.82
N ALA A 387 -3.91 -4.60 -19.01
CA ALA A 387 -4.40 -4.22 -20.34
C ALA A 387 -3.55 -3.07 -20.93
N LEU A 388 -3.18 -2.08 -20.11
CA LEU A 388 -2.33 -0.97 -20.54
C LEU A 388 -0.89 -1.43 -20.82
N LEU A 389 -0.29 -2.23 -19.94
CA LEU A 389 1.05 -2.80 -20.13
C LEU A 389 1.12 -3.68 -21.38
N GLY A 390 0.07 -4.46 -21.63
CA GLY A 390 -0.07 -5.27 -22.85
C GLY A 390 -0.50 -4.47 -24.09
N GLN A 391 -0.46 -3.14 -24.03
CA GLN A 391 -0.77 -2.21 -25.13
C GLN A 391 -2.22 -2.34 -25.66
N GLN A 392 -3.15 -2.85 -24.83
CA GLN A 392 -4.58 -2.98 -25.17
C GLN A 392 -5.35 -1.74 -24.67
N VAL A 393 -4.99 -0.56 -25.21
CA VAL A 393 -5.42 0.76 -24.71
C VAL A 393 -6.95 0.93 -24.70
N ASP A 394 -7.64 0.50 -25.78
CA ASP A 394 -9.10 0.61 -25.86
C ASP A 394 -9.81 -0.29 -24.85
N LEU A 395 -9.27 -1.48 -24.62
CA LEU A 395 -9.79 -2.37 -23.58
C LEU A 395 -9.56 -1.75 -22.20
N CYS A 396 -8.35 -1.24 -21.93
CA CYS A 396 -8.04 -0.54 -20.69
C CYS A 396 -9.03 0.59 -20.43
N ARG A 397 -9.27 1.47 -21.41
CA ARG A 397 -10.24 2.56 -21.33
C ARG A 397 -11.65 2.06 -21.03
N SER A 398 -12.08 0.98 -21.69
CA SER A 398 -13.41 0.39 -21.47
C SER A 398 -13.56 -0.25 -20.10
N LEU A 399 -12.46 -0.80 -19.52
CA LEU A 399 -12.44 -1.35 -18.17
C LEU A 399 -12.49 -0.24 -17.13
N LEU A 400 -11.64 0.78 -17.26
CA LEU A 400 -11.61 1.94 -16.36
C LEU A 400 -12.94 2.68 -16.30
N ALA A 401 -13.65 2.81 -17.45
CA ALA A 401 -14.99 3.42 -17.51
C ALA A 401 -16.06 2.64 -16.72
N LYS A 402 -15.83 1.38 -16.39
CA LYS A 402 -16.75 0.56 -15.58
C LYS A 402 -16.50 0.68 -14.09
N ILE A 403 -15.37 1.25 -13.68
CA ILE A 403 -15.06 1.46 -12.26
C ILE A 403 -15.83 2.69 -11.79
N PRO A 404 -16.66 2.56 -10.74
CA PRO A 404 -17.40 3.71 -10.22
C PRO A 404 -16.44 4.76 -9.64
N VAL A 405 -16.89 6.02 -9.67
CA VAL A 405 -16.15 7.12 -9.04
C VAL A 405 -16.01 6.81 -7.55
N GLN A 406 -14.77 6.83 -7.08
CA GLN A 406 -14.47 6.56 -5.68
C GLN A 406 -14.72 7.84 -4.85
N PRO A 407 -15.60 7.81 -3.83
CA PRO A 407 -15.86 8.96 -2.98
C PRO A 407 -14.61 9.37 -2.17
N ILE A 408 -14.59 10.60 -1.66
CA ILE A 408 -13.54 11.08 -0.75
C ILE A 408 -14.10 11.09 0.68
N ASP A 409 -14.67 9.98 1.09
CA ASP A 409 -15.30 9.79 2.40
C ASP A 409 -14.45 8.92 3.35
N GLN A 410 -13.36 8.37 2.85
CA GLN A 410 -12.45 7.53 3.62
C GLN A 410 -11.04 8.09 3.59
N THR A 411 -10.40 8.10 4.74
CA THR A 411 -9.02 8.57 4.93
C THR A 411 -8.06 7.44 5.29
N GLU A 412 -8.49 6.19 5.08
CA GLU A 412 -7.62 5.04 5.18
C GLU A 412 -6.51 5.11 4.13
N PHE A 413 -5.28 4.85 4.55
CA PHE A 413 -4.12 5.03 3.69
C PHE A 413 -4.17 4.12 2.44
N ALA A 414 -4.55 2.86 2.63
CA ALA A 414 -4.70 1.90 1.54
C ALA A 414 -5.73 2.37 0.50
N TYR A 415 -6.88 2.88 0.96
CA TYR A 415 -7.93 3.42 0.11
C TYR A 415 -7.45 4.64 -0.71
N LEU A 416 -6.74 5.57 -0.06
CA LEU A 416 -6.19 6.75 -0.75
C LEU A 416 -5.16 6.37 -1.83
N VAL A 417 -4.32 5.37 -1.57
CA VAL A 417 -3.37 4.84 -2.56
C VAL A 417 -4.12 4.23 -3.75
N THR A 418 -5.11 3.38 -3.50
CA THR A 418 -5.91 2.71 -4.54
C THR A 418 -6.66 3.73 -5.40
N ARG A 419 -7.27 4.74 -4.77
CA ARG A 419 -7.93 5.86 -5.46
C ARG A 419 -6.96 6.65 -6.34
N THR A 420 -5.79 6.97 -5.83
CA THR A 420 -4.73 7.68 -6.58
C THR A 420 -4.23 6.81 -7.74
N GLN A 421 -4.13 5.50 -7.57
CA GLN A 421 -3.76 4.57 -8.63
C GLN A 421 -4.78 4.58 -9.77
N LEU A 422 -6.09 4.61 -9.46
CA LEU A 422 -7.14 4.75 -10.47
C LEU A 422 -6.97 6.06 -11.27
N GLN A 423 -6.69 7.17 -10.59
CA GLN A 423 -6.43 8.45 -11.26
C GLN A 423 -5.21 8.35 -12.18
N VAL A 424 -4.10 7.81 -11.70
CA VAL A 424 -2.86 7.64 -12.48
C VAL A 424 -3.10 6.76 -13.71
N LEU A 425 -3.83 5.64 -13.56
CA LEU A 425 -4.15 4.76 -14.68
C LEU A 425 -5.04 5.44 -15.73
N ASN A 426 -6.01 6.25 -15.31
CA ASN A 426 -6.84 7.04 -16.21
C ASN A 426 -6.00 8.06 -17.00
N GLU A 427 -5.12 8.79 -16.31
CA GLU A 427 -4.21 9.76 -16.94
C GLU A 427 -3.27 9.08 -17.96
N GLN A 428 -2.68 7.95 -17.60
CA GLN A 428 -1.80 7.18 -18.48
C GLN A 428 -2.56 6.62 -19.69
N CYS A 429 -3.74 6.05 -19.49
CA CYS A 429 -4.59 5.53 -20.56
C CYS A 429 -5.03 6.65 -21.51
N GLN A 430 -5.38 7.83 -21.00
CA GLN A 430 -5.75 8.98 -21.80
C GLN A 430 -4.57 9.55 -22.59
N ALA A 431 -3.41 9.65 -21.95
CA ALA A 431 -2.18 10.12 -22.61
C ALA A 431 -1.81 9.19 -23.78
N GLU A 432 -1.88 7.87 -23.59
CA GLU A 432 -1.60 6.90 -24.66
C GLU A 432 -2.68 6.93 -25.75
N THR A 433 -3.96 7.12 -25.40
CA THR A 433 -5.04 7.30 -26.36
C THR A 433 -4.79 8.53 -27.25
N ASN A 434 -4.49 9.69 -26.64
CA ASN A 434 -4.19 10.93 -27.34
C ASN A 434 -2.98 10.76 -28.29
N ARG A 435 -1.96 10.04 -27.84
CA ARG A 435 -0.77 9.75 -28.66
C ARG A 435 -1.13 8.93 -29.90
N LEU A 436 -1.95 7.88 -29.74
CA LEU A 436 -2.41 7.03 -30.84
C LEU A 436 -3.29 7.83 -31.84
N ASP A 437 -4.16 8.69 -31.34
CA ASP A 437 -5.01 9.55 -32.16
C ASP A 437 -4.19 10.59 -32.93
N ASN A 438 -3.17 11.17 -32.30
CA ASN A 438 -2.23 12.09 -32.98
C ASN A 438 -1.46 11.39 -34.11
N VAL A 439 -0.96 10.17 -33.89
CA VAL A 439 -0.27 9.40 -34.96
C VAL A 439 -1.21 9.16 -36.13
N ARG A 440 -2.45 8.76 -35.86
CA ARG A 440 -3.48 8.54 -36.88
C ARG A 440 -3.82 9.83 -37.62
N HIS A 441 -4.00 10.95 -36.93
CA HIS A 441 -4.32 12.24 -37.54
C HIS A 441 -3.15 12.72 -38.42
N THR A 442 -1.91 12.69 -37.92
CA THR A 442 -0.72 13.08 -38.70
C THR A 442 -0.60 12.24 -39.97
N TRP A 443 -0.84 10.91 -39.84
CA TRP A 443 -0.84 10.02 -41.01
C TRP A 443 -1.92 10.44 -42.04
N SER A 444 -3.16 10.73 -41.60
CA SER A 444 -4.29 11.06 -42.48
C SER A 444 -4.14 12.42 -43.19
N THR A 445 -3.27 13.32 -42.68
CA THR A 445 -3.05 14.67 -43.23
C THR A 445 -1.83 14.76 -44.17
N LEU A 446 -1.06 13.66 -44.33
CA LEU A 446 0.10 13.65 -45.17
C LEU A 446 -0.27 13.68 -46.68
N ASN A 447 0.30 14.62 -47.40
CA ASN A 447 0.18 14.75 -48.87
C ASN A 447 0.98 13.65 -49.58
N GLU A 448 0.73 13.48 -50.90
CA GLU A 448 1.42 12.44 -51.70
C GLU A 448 2.94 12.52 -51.62
N ASP A 449 3.49 13.73 -51.62
CA ASP A 449 4.94 13.97 -51.56
C ASP A 449 5.59 13.59 -50.23
N ASN A 450 4.82 13.51 -49.16
CA ASN A 450 5.26 13.19 -47.79
C ASN A 450 4.91 11.76 -47.33
N ARG A 451 4.33 10.94 -48.22
CA ARG A 451 3.87 9.58 -47.85
C ARG A 451 4.99 8.66 -47.39
N ILE A 452 6.16 8.74 -48.02
CA ILE A 452 7.32 7.91 -47.63
C ILE A 452 7.71 8.23 -46.19
N GLN A 453 7.81 9.51 -45.86
CA GLN A 453 8.11 9.94 -44.48
C GLN A 453 7.00 9.50 -43.47
N GLY A 454 5.76 9.54 -43.91
CA GLY A 454 4.63 9.07 -43.11
C GLY A 454 4.65 7.56 -42.82
N ILE A 455 5.05 6.76 -43.82
CA ILE A 455 5.21 5.30 -43.66
C ILE A 455 6.32 5.00 -42.66
N GLU A 456 7.49 5.67 -42.76
CA GLU A 456 8.59 5.48 -41.81
C GLU A 456 8.20 5.94 -40.38
N MET A 457 7.45 7.04 -40.24
CA MET A 457 6.94 7.49 -38.97
C MET A 457 5.98 6.44 -38.37
N ALA A 458 5.02 5.94 -39.15
CA ALA A 458 4.07 4.90 -38.69
C ALA A 458 4.83 3.63 -38.30
N PHE A 459 5.86 3.25 -39.06
CA PHE A 459 6.68 2.09 -38.74
C PHE A 459 7.47 2.28 -37.43
N THR A 460 8.08 3.43 -37.21
CA THR A 460 8.81 3.75 -35.98
C THR A 460 7.88 3.66 -34.77
N GLN A 461 6.69 4.25 -34.87
CA GLN A 461 5.69 4.20 -33.78
C GLN A 461 5.15 2.78 -33.56
N TYR A 462 4.98 1.99 -34.62
CA TYR A 462 4.61 0.58 -34.52
C TYR A 462 5.70 -0.24 -33.83
N GLN A 463 6.98 0.00 -34.10
CA GLN A 463 8.06 -0.73 -33.43
C GLN A 463 8.03 -0.60 -31.90
N GLU A 464 7.66 0.57 -31.39
CA GLU A 464 7.49 0.79 -29.95
C GLU A 464 6.22 0.11 -29.40
N ARG A 465 5.21 -0.15 -30.26
CA ARG A 465 3.87 -0.61 -29.87
C ARG A 465 3.35 -1.77 -30.68
N ARG A 466 4.19 -2.79 -30.85
CA ARG A 466 3.88 -3.96 -31.72
C ARG A 466 2.63 -4.74 -31.28
N GLN A 467 2.25 -4.65 -30.02
CA GLN A 467 1.09 -5.36 -29.47
C GLN A 467 -0.19 -4.50 -29.46
N CYS A 468 -0.12 -3.23 -29.90
CA CYS A 468 -1.25 -2.33 -29.95
C CYS A 468 -2.11 -2.55 -31.21
N PRO A 469 -3.39 -2.94 -31.09
CA PRO A 469 -4.25 -3.19 -32.24
C PRO A 469 -4.46 -1.96 -33.14
N ARG A 470 -4.60 -0.76 -32.55
CA ARG A 470 -4.71 0.49 -33.33
C ARG A 470 -3.47 0.77 -34.18
N MET A 471 -2.27 0.54 -33.60
CA MET A 471 -1.03 0.75 -34.35
C MET A 471 -0.86 -0.27 -35.45
N ALA A 472 -1.26 -1.53 -35.24
CA ALA A 472 -1.28 -2.54 -36.29
C ALA A 472 -2.19 -2.16 -37.46
N VAL A 473 -3.39 -1.63 -37.17
CA VAL A 473 -4.31 -1.09 -38.22
C VAL A 473 -3.69 0.10 -38.94
N THR A 474 -3.12 1.07 -38.21
CA THR A 474 -2.46 2.24 -38.82
C THR A 474 -1.32 1.82 -39.73
N MET A 475 -0.52 0.83 -39.29
CA MET A 475 0.60 0.32 -40.12
C MET A 475 0.13 -0.39 -41.39
N LEU A 476 -0.93 -1.21 -41.30
CA LEU A 476 -1.53 -1.85 -42.48
C LEU A 476 -2.04 -0.80 -43.48
N LYS A 477 -2.78 0.23 -43.01
CA LYS A 477 -3.26 1.32 -43.85
C LYS A 477 -2.11 2.14 -44.46
N ALA A 478 -1.03 2.35 -43.70
CA ALA A 478 0.16 3.01 -44.24
C ALA A 478 0.79 2.19 -45.37
N MET A 479 0.84 0.86 -45.21
CA MET A 479 1.40 -0.04 -46.22
C MET A 479 0.57 -0.16 -47.51
N GLU A 480 -0.69 0.28 -47.53
CA GLU A 480 -1.47 0.39 -48.79
C GLU A 480 -0.86 1.40 -49.76
N PHE A 481 -0.08 2.36 -49.29
CA PHE A 481 0.57 3.41 -50.08
C PHE A 481 2.05 3.16 -50.33
N GLY A 482 2.63 2.16 -49.70
CA GLY A 482 4.05 1.80 -49.86
C GLY A 482 4.58 1.06 -48.63
N PHE A 483 5.86 0.67 -48.71
CA PHE A 483 6.51 -0.10 -47.64
C PHE A 483 7.66 0.67 -47.02
N PRO A 484 7.98 0.47 -45.73
CA PRO A 484 9.16 1.06 -45.13
C PRO A 484 10.42 0.76 -45.94
N VAL A 485 11.17 1.79 -46.27
CA VAL A 485 12.39 1.69 -47.14
C VAL A 485 13.50 0.95 -46.42
N SER A 486 13.50 1.04 -45.08
CA SER A 486 14.49 0.41 -44.19
C SER A 486 14.36 -1.11 -44.11
N LEU A 487 13.26 -1.70 -44.62
CA LEU A 487 12.97 -3.12 -44.44
C LEU A 487 13.25 -3.97 -45.68
N SER A 488 13.83 -5.14 -45.46
CA SER A 488 13.93 -6.22 -46.44
C SER A 488 12.56 -6.82 -46.79
N ALA A 489 12.43 -7.49 -47.95
CA ALA A 489 11.21 -8.18 -48.35
C ALA A 489 10.75 -9.22 -47.32
N VAL A 490 11.67 -9.95 -46.68
CA VAL A 490 11.37 -10.91 -45.61
C VAL A 490 10.80 -10.22 -44.39
N SER A 491 11.38 -9.07 -44.01
CA SER A 491 10.92 -8.28 -42.86
C SER A 491 9.54 -7.65 -43.09
N ILE A 492 9.25 -7.19 -44.34
CA ILE A 492 7.93 -6.69 -44.72
C ILE A 492 6.85 -7.79 -44.61
N ARG A 493 7.15 -9.00 -45.14
CA ARG A 493 6.23 -10.14 -45.03
C ARG A 493 5.93 -10.47 -43.56
N LYS A 494 6.95 -10.47 -42.69
CA LYS A 494 6.80 -10.68 -41.26
C LYS A 494 5.96 -9.59 -40.61
N LEU A 495 6.18 -8.32 -40.95
CA LEU A 495 5.43 -7.17 -40.43
C LEU A 495 3.94 -7.27 -40.79
N ILE A 496 3.60 -7.61 -42.04
CA ILE A 496 2.20 -7.81 -42.47
C ILE A 496 1.55 -8.91 -41.62
N PHE A 497 2.21 -10.04 -41.45
CA PHE A 497 1.71 -11.15 -40.65
C PHE A 497 1.52 -10.77 -39.19
N GLU A 498 2.48 -10.09 -38.55
CA GLU A 498 2.39 -9.62 -37.17
C GLU A 498 1.21 -8.67 -36.99
N CYS A 499 1.01 -7.70 -37.88
CA CYS A 499 -0.12 -6.77 -37.82
C CYS A 499 -1.46 -7.51 -37.92
N GLU A 500 -1.59 -8.45 -38.86
CA GLU A 500 -2.81 -9.26 -38.99
C GLU A 500 -3.12 -10.08 -37.72
N GLN A 501 -2.11 -10.71 -37.15
CA GLN A 501 -2.26 -11.51 -35.92
C GLN A 501 -2.77 -10.65 -34.76
N VAL A 502 -2.16 -9.48 -34.55
CA VAL A 502 -2.57 -8.56 -33.48
C VAL A 502 -4.04 -8.11 -33.64
N VAL A 503 -4.47 -7.84 -34.88
CA VAL A 503 -5.86 -7.43 -35.15
C VAL A 503 -6.83 -8.60 -35.01
N GLN A 504 -6.49 -9.79 -35.53
CA GLN A 504 -7.33 -10.99 -35.42
C GLN A 504 -7.58 -11.41 -33.97
N GLU A 505 -6.58 -11.29 -33.14
CA GLU A 505 -6.62 -11.66 -31.74
C GLU A 505 -7.17 -10.51 -30.84
N SER A 506 -7.43 -9.34 -31.42
CA SER A 506 -8.04 -8.22 -30.73
C SER A 506 -9.56 -8.35 -30.69
N PHE A 507 -10.14 -8.18 -29.51
CA PHE A 507 -11.60 -8.24 -29.30
C PHE A 507 -12.25 -6.84 -29.26
N VAL A 508 -11.48 -5.79 -29.53
CA VAL A 508 -11.95 -4.40 -29.46
C VAL A 508 -12.69 -3.99 -30.72
N PHE A 509 -12.39 -4.64 -31.86
CA PHE A 509 -12.99 -4.28 -33.16
C PHE A 509 -14.33 -4.97 -33.38
N SER A 510 -15.30 -4.20 -33.94
CA SER A 510 -16.55 -4.72 -34.45
C SER A 510 -16.33 -5.67 -35.64
N ARG A 511 -17.37 -6.37 -36.09
CA ARG A 511 -17.30 -7.21 -37.28
C ARG A 511 -16.97 -6.40 -38.54
N GLU A 512 -17.52 -5.20 -38.65
CA GLU A 512 -17.29 -4.29 -39.77
C GLU A 512 -15.85 -3.78 -39.81
N GLU A 513 -15.37 -3.28 -38.67
CA GLU A 513 -13.97 -2.83 -38.56
C GLU A 513 -12.97 -3.94 -38.89
N ARG A 514 -13.24 -5.18 -38.46
CA ARG A 514 -12.41 -6.33 -38.82
C ARG A 514 -12.43 -6.62 -40.32
N ALA A 515 -13.60 -6.50 -40.97
CA ALA A 515 -13.73 -6.70 -42.40
C ALA A 515 -12.89 -5.67 -43.18
N ASP A 516 -12.93 -4.39 -42.78
CA ASP A 516 -12.10 -3.32 -43.35
C ASP A 516 -10.61 -3.62 -43.21
N VAL A 517 -10.18 -4.06 -42.04
CA VAL A 517 -8.78 -4.40 -41.81
C VAL A 517 -8.34 -5.61 -42.62
N TYR A 518 -9.20 -6.62 -42.80
CA TYR A 518 -8.91 -7.74 -43.68
C TYR A 518 -8.78 -7.31 -45.15
N GLN A 519 -9.62 -6.37 -45.59
CA GLN A 519 -9.51 -5.80 -46.93
C GLN A 519 -8.19 -5.07 -47.11
N SER A 520 -7.81 -4.22 -46.13
CA SER A 520 -6.52 -3.53 -46.12
C SER A 520 -5.33 -4.52 -46.19
N ALA A 521 -5.37 -5.56 -45.34
CA ALA A 521 -4.32 -6.57 -45.31
C ALA A 521 -4.17 -7.34 -46.66
N ASN A 522 -5.31 -7.67 -47.29
CA ASN A 522 -5.29 -8.31 -48.61
C ASN A 522 -4.75 -7.39 -49.69
N THR A 523 -5.10 -6.09 -49.66
CA THR A 523 -4.55 -5.06 -50.57
C THR A 523 -3.05 -4.97 -50.39
N VAL A 524 -2.55 -4.88 -49.17
CA VAL A 524 -1.12 -4.82 -48.86
C VAL A 524 -0.38 -6.07 -49.33
N LYS A 525 -0.94 -7.25 -49.15
CA LYS A 525 -0.35 -8.51 -49.65
C LYS A 525 -0.25 -8.53 -51.17
N LYS A 526 -1.27 -8.05 -51.88
CA LYS A 526 -1.27 -7.95 -53.32
C LYS A 526 -0.15 -6.98 -53.81
N LEU A 527 -0.12 -5.77 -53.27
CA LEU A 527 0.91 -4.77 -53.57
C LEU A 527 2.34 -5.29 -53.32
N PHE A 528 2.50 -6.05 -52.21
CA PHE A 528 3.80 -6.65 -51.90
C PHE A 528 4.23 -7.70 -52.91
N ASN A 529 3.30 -8.58 -53.33
CA ASN A 529 3.59 -9.60 -54.35
C ASN A 529 3.87 -8.99 -55.72
N ASP A 530 3.13 -7.93 -56.12
CA ASP A 530 3.38 -7.19 -57.37
C ASP A 530 4.78 -6.52 -57.36
N ARG A 531 5.19 -5.96 -56.21
CA ARG A 531 6.56 -5.41 -56.06
C ARG A 531 7.65 -6.48 -56.21
N LEU A 532 7.43 -7.67 -55.62
CA LEU A 532 8.39 -8.77 -55.78
C LEU A 532 8.49 -9.28 -57.21
N ALA A 533 7.37 -9.38 -57.94
CA ALA A 533 7.34 -9.76 -59.34
C ALA A 533 8.08 -8.75 -60.20
N ASN A 534 7.88 -7.44 -59.97
CA ASN A 534 8.57 -6.37 -60.70
C ASN A 534 10.05 -6.24 -60.38
N ALA A 535 10.50 -6.70 -59.18
CA ALA A 535 11.94 -6.71 -58.81
C ALA A 535 12.69 -7.96 -59.32
N ALA A 536 11.94 -8.96 -59.78
CA ALA A 536 12.50 -10.20 -60.37
C ALA A 536 12.60 -10.15 -61.90
N LEU A 537 11.98 -9.16 -62.53
CA LEU A 537 12.12 -8.76 -63.93
C LEU A 537 13.24 -7.73 -64.10
#